data_6e55a09168ff2c0c37fad98952ee6fac
#
_entry.id   6e55a09168ff2c0c37fad98952ee6fac
#
_cell.length_a   1.000
_cell.length_b   1.000
_cell.length_c   1.000
_cell.angle_alpha   90.00
_cell.angle_beta   90.00
_cell.angle_gamma   90.00
#
_symmetry.space_group_name_H-M   'P 1'
#
loop_
_entity.id
_entity.type
_entity.pdbx_description
1 polymer ?
#
loop_
_entity_poly.entity_id
_entity_poly.type
_entity_poly.pdbx_seq_one_letter_code
_entity_poly.pdbx_strand_id
1 'polypeptide(L)'
;MRRYFIALFFVVAGVSVRAQHYKYIDSTKISNTARYKRQVKANPDKQLVEIKQYIPQIVLDIRYATTNNFMHRRMYQQPKAYARLPVVKALQQVEADLRTRGLGLKIYDAYRPYSVTVKFYEMASDTNFVANPRKGSKHNRGCAIDLSLIDLKTGKELDMPTGFDSFSKKAAANYPAITKLQLANRELLKNTMQAHGFKVLKTEWWHYDFDGWPQYELLDIPFSAL
;
A
#
# COMPACT_ATOMS: atom_id res chain seq x y z
N MET A 1 21.31 66.60 18.67
CA MET A 1 20.98 65.20 18.82
C MET A 1 20.39 64.68 17.51
N ARG A 2 21.17 63.91 16.69
CA ARG A 2 20.68 63.32 15.43
C ARG A 2 20.13 61.93 15.75
N ARG A 3 18.83 61.72 15.50
CA ARG A 3 18.15 60.42 15.62
C ARG A 3 18.34 59.67 14.30
N TYR A 4 19.05 58.54 14.35
CA TYR A 4 19.14 57.58 13.22
C TYR A 4 17.97 56.62 13.29
N PHE A 5 17.11 56.60 12.28
CA PHE A 5 16.10 55.58 12.07
C PHE A 5 16.76 54.40 11.33
N ILE A 6 16.84 53.26 12.00
CA ILE A 6 17.23 52.01 11.34
C ILE A 6 15.97 51.38 10.77
N ALA A 7 15.88 51.35 9.44
CA ALA A 7 14.81 50.65 8.75
C ALA A 7 15.21 49.13 8.68
N LEU A 8 14.47 48.30 9.37
CA LEU A 8 14.60 46.85 9.29
C LEU A 8 13.90 46.35 8.02
N PHE A 9 14.64 45.95 7.00
CA PHE A 9 14.09 45.25 5.84
C PHE A 9 13.88 43.78 6.18
N PHE A 10 12.62 43.34 6.34
CA PHE A 10 12.26 41.94 6.36
C PHE A 10 12.33 41.36 4.94
N VAL A 11 13.36 40.58 4.65
CA VAL A 11 13.43 39.74 3.45
C VAL A 11 12.51 38.56 3.67
N VAL A 12 11.30 38.60 3.15
CA VAL A 12 10.43 37.41 3.06
C VAL A 12 10.99 36.51 1.96
N ALA A 13 11.76 35.50 2.34
CA ALA A 13 12.17 34.46 1.43
C ALA A 13 10.92 33.66 1.01
N GLY A 14 10.37 34.01 -0.14
CA GLY A 14 9.27 33.23 -0.75
C GLY A 14 9.76 31.83 -1.10
N VAL A 15 9.35 30.83 -0.31
CA VAL A 15 9.53 29.42 -0.66
C VAL A 15 8.64 29.13 -1.87
N SER A 16 9.20 29.18 -3.07
CA SER A 16 8.49 28.75 -4.28
C SER A 16 8.33 27.23 -4.21
N VAL A 17 7.16 26.75 -3.81
CA VAL A 17 6.77 25.37 -3.92
C VAL A 17 6.67 25.05 -5.42
N ARG A 18 7.71 24.49 -6.00
CA ARG A 18 7.63 23.95 -7.37
C ARG A 18 6.55 22.88 -7.39
N ALA A 19 5.52 23.08 -8.20
CA ALA A 19 4.52 22.05 -8.46
C ALA A 19 5.22 20.81 -9.01
N GLN A 20 5.04 19.67 -8.33
CA GLN A 20 5.60 18.39 -8.80
C GLN A 20 4.90 18.00 -10.09
N HIS A 21 5.65 17.93 -11.18
CA HIS A 21 5.13 17.54 -12.50
C HIS A 21 5.21 16.02 -12.65
N TYR A 22 4.07 15.37 -12.93
CA TYR A 22 4.00 13.93 -13.17
C TYR A 22 3.89 13.64 -14.67
N LYS A 23 4.76 12.75 -15.18
CA LYS A 23 4.87 12.40 -16.60
C LYS A 23 3.60 11.75 -17.17
N TYR A 24 2.88 10.96 -16.37
CA TYR A 24 1.82 10.07 -16.85
C TYR A 24 0.41 10.53 -16.52
N ILE A 25 0.24 11.45 -15.59
CA ILE A 25 -1.06 11.89 -15.11
C ILE A 25 -1.01 13.37 -14.75
N ASP A 26 -2.14 14.06 -14.88
CA ASP A 26 -2.27 15.43 -14.42
C ASP A 26 -2.01 15.52 -12.90
N SER A 27 -1.09 16.41 -12.51
CA SER A 27 -0.68 16.61 -11.12
C SER A 27 -1.85 17.01 -10.20
N THR A 28 -2.92 17.61 -10.74
CA THR A 28 -4.12 17.96 -9.97
C THR A 28 -4.88 16.72 -9.46
N LYS A 29 -4.68 15.55 -10.09
CA LYS A 29 -5.29 14.27 -9.70
C LYS A 29 -4.55 13.57 -8.56
N ILE A 30 -3.36 14.05 -8.19
CA ILE A 30 -2.54 13.45 -7.12
C ILE A 30 -2.47 14.40 -5.94
N SER A 31 -2.73 13.88 -4.74
CA SER A 31 -2.58 14.66 -3.52
C SER A 31 -1.13 14.60 -3.03
N ASN A 32 -0.50 15.77 -2.93
CA ASN A 32 0.74 15.96 -2.20
C ASN A 32 0.47 16.08 -0.69
N THR A 33 1.52 16.17 0.11
CA THR A 33 1.44 16.25 1.58
C THR A 33 0.52 17.36 2.08
N ALA A 34 0.57 18.56 1.49
CA ALA A 34 -0.26 19.69 1.93
C ALA A 34 -1.76 19.45 1.65
N ARG A 35 -2.09 18.95 0.46
CA ARG A 35 -3.47 18.60 0.09
C ARG A 35 -3.98 17.43 0.94
N TYR A 36 -3.16 16.41 1.15
CA TYR A 36 -3.48 15.27 2.00
C TYR A 36 -3.82 15.73 3.44
N LYS A 37 -3.00 16.58 4.07
CA LYS A 37 -3.27 17.09 5.42
C LYS A 37 -4.61 17.81 5.51
N ARG A 38 -4.97 18.61 4.49
CA ARG A 38 -6.30 19.26 4.44
C ARG A 38 -7.43 18.23 4.32
N GLN A 39 -7.24 17.19 3.50
CA GLN A 39 -8.23 16.13 3.32
C GLN A 39 -8.45 15.33 4.62
N VAL A 40 -7.40 15.02 5.35
CA VAL A 40 -7.47 14.34 6.66
C VAL A 40 -8.17 15.22 7.70
N LYS A 41 -7.87 16.53 7.73
CA LYS A 41 -8.56 17.46 8.64
C LYS A 41 -10.07 17.52 8.36
N ALA A 42 -10.47 17.47 7.09
CA ALA A 42 -11.89 17.48 6.70
C ALA A 42 -12.59 16.13 6.91
N ASN A 43 -11.85 15.02 6.77
CA ASN A 43 -12.36 13.67 6.95
C ASN A 43 -11.25 12.76 7.51
N PRO A 44 -11.28 12.42 8.81
CA PRO A 44 -10.29 11.55 9.46
C PRO A 44 -10.15 10.15 8.82
N ASP A 45 -11.19 9.61 8.18
CA ASP A 45 -11.12 8.34 7.47
C ASP A 45 -10.14 8.35 6.28
N LYS A 46 -9.74 9.54 5.83
CA LYS A 46 -8.71 9.72 4.81
C LYS A 46 -7.28 9.60 5.35
N GLN A 47 -7.10 9.44 6.65
CA GLN A 47 -5.77 9.27 7.23
C GLN A 47 -5.13 7.96 6.79
N LEU A 48 -3.87 8.02 6.36
CA LEU A 48 -2.98 6.86 6.29
C LEU A 48 -2.45 6.59 7.70
N VAL A 49 -2.67 5.40 8.19
CA VAL A 49 -2.19 4.95 9.50
C VAL A 49 -1.25 3.76 9.33
N GLU A 50 -0.26 3.64 10.22
CA GLU A 50 0.65 2.49 10.21
C GLU A 50 -0.10 1.26 10.71
N ILE A 51 -0.19 0.21 9.89
CA ILE A 51 -0.97 -1.00 10.17
C ILE A 51 -0.53 -1.63 11.50
N LYS A 52 0.77 -1.66 11.77
CA LYS A 52 1.32 -2.28 12.98
C LYS A 52 0.92 -1.58 14.29
N GLN A 53 0.56 -0.30 14.24
CA GLN A 53 0.03 0.41 15.44
C GLN A 53 -1.38 -0.07 15.82
N TYR A 54 -2.16 -0.54 14.85
CA TYR A 54 -3.52 -1.06 15.05
C TYR A 54 -3.57 -2.58 15.22
N ILE A 55 -2.61 -3.28 14.62
CA ILE A 55 -2.47 -4.75 14.66
C ILE A 55 -1.02 -5.07 15.06
N PRO A 56 -0.65 -4.93 16.36
CA PRO A 56 0.76 -5.03 16.80
C PRO A 56 1.43 -6.36 16.47
N GLN A 57 0.66 -7.44 16.42
CA GLN A 57 1.13 -8.80 16.15
C GLN A 57 1.27 -9.13 14.66
N ILE A 58 0.83 -8.24 13.75
CA ILE A 58 0.91 -8.51 12.31
C ILE A 58 2.38 -8.67 11.86
N VAL A 59 2.62 -9.62 10.98
CA VAL A 59 3.96 -9.84 10.44
C VAL A 59 4.15 -8.96 9.20
N LEU A 60 5.25 -8.23 9.14
CA LEU A 60 5.64 -7.41 8.00
C LEU A 60 6.84 -8.07 7.28
N ASP A 61 6.65 -8.39 6.00
CA ASP A 61 7.70 -8.80 5.07
C ASP A 61 7.68 -7.85 3.87
N ILE A 62 7.97 -6.57 4.15
CA ILE A 62 7.86 -5.49 3.16
C ILE A 62 8.94 -5.64 2.10
N ARG A 63 8.62 -6.41 1.05
CA ARG A 63 9.56 -6.81 -0.01
C ARG A 63 10.22 -5.62 -0.68
N TYR A 64 9.49 -4.56 -0.91
CA TYR A 64 10.01 -3.35 -1.56
C TYR A 64 10.91 -2.49 -0.66
N ALA A 65 11.01 -2.78 0.64
CA ALA A 65 12.03 -2.20 1.52
C ALA A 65 13.37 -2.97 1.49
N THR A 66 13.46 -4.02 0.70
CA THR A 66 14.64 -4.86 0.49
C THR A 66 14.97 -4.97 -1.00
N THR A 67 15.99 -5.74 -1.35
CA THR A 67 16.31 -6.13 -2.74
C THR A 67 15.60 -7.43 -3.16
N ASN A 68 14.92 -8.12 -2.23
CA ASN A 68 14.20 -9.35 -2.49
C ASN A 68 12.79 -9.05 -3.06
N ASN A 69 12.74 -8.48 -4.25
CA ASN A 69 11.54 -8.16 -5.03
C ASN A 69 11.87 -8.23 -6.53
N PHE A 70 10.86 -8.16 -7.40
CA PHE A 70 11.05 -8.30 -8.85
C PHE A 70 11.89 -7.20 -9.49
N MET A 71 12.06 -6.05 -8.79
CA MET A 71 12.92 -4.96 -9.24
C MET A 71 14.39 -5.16 -8.88
N HIS A 72 14.71 -6.13 -8.00
CA HIS A 72 16.04 -6.34 -7.41
C HIS A 72 16.66 -5.08 -6.79
N ARG A 73 15.79 -4.13 -6.35
CA ARG A 73 16.18 -2.83 -5.77
C ARG A 73 15.27 -2.46 -4.61
N ARG A 74 15.85 -1.76 -3.65
CA ARG A 74 15.08 -1.15 -2.58
C ARG A 74 14.29 0.04 -3.12
N MET A 75 12.97 -0.05 -3.04
CA MET A 75 12.02 0.97 -3.48
C MET A 75 11.50 1.83 -2.31
N TYR A 76 11.43 1.26 -1.10
CA TYR A 76 11.05 1.95 0.14
C TYR A 76 12.25 2.11 1.06
N GLN A 77 12.33 3.25 1.76
CA GLN A 77 13.39 3.51 2.75
C GLN A 77 13.12 2.83 4.09
N GLN A 78 11.86 2.48 4.39
CA GLN A 78 11.42 1.94 5.67
C GLN A 78 10.55 0.70 5.44
N PRO A 79 10.72 -0.38 6.23
CA PRO A 79 9.89 -1.59 6.13
C PRO A 79 8.58 -1.41 6.89
N LYS A 80 7.79 -0.40 6.52
CA LYS A 80 6.51 -0.05 7.13
C LYS A 80 5.37 -0.25 6.16
N ALA A 81 4.20 -0.56 6.69
CA ALA A 81 2.96 -0.69 5.95
C ALA A 81 1.94 0.33 6.45
N TYR A 82 1.41 1.14 5.52
CA TYR A 82 0.37 2.13 5.79
C TYR A 82 -0.86 1.83 4.95
N ALA A 83 -2.05 2.12 5.49
CA ALA A 83 -3.30 2.09 4.74
C ALA A 83 -4.28 3.14 5.27
N ARG A 84 -5.36 3.41 4.54
CA ARG A 84 -6.44 4.28 5.03
C ARG A 84 -7.03 3.72 6.31
N LEU A 85 -7.43 4.58 7.24
CA LEU A 85 -7.97 4.17 8.54
C LEU A 85 -9.10 3.12 8.44
N PRO A 86 -10.13 3.25 7.56
CA PRO A 86 -11.15 2.22 7.42
C PRO A 86 -10.61 0.88 6.89
N VAL A 87 -9.60 0.91 6.02
CA VAL A 87 -8.92 -0.30 5.52
C VAL A 87 -8.25 -1.05 6.66
N VAL A 88 -7.56 -0.31 7.55
CA VAL A 88 -6.89 -0.93 8.72
C VAL A 88 -7.91 -1.47 9.71
N LYS A 89 -9.03 -0.77 9.94
CA LYS A 89 -10.11 -1.28 10.79
C LYS A 89 -10.72 -2.58 10.24
N ALA A 90 -10.95 -2.66 8.93
CA ALA A 90 -11.41 -3.89 8.28
C ALA A 90 -10.36 -5.01 8.40
N LEU A 91 -9.08 -4.69 8.23
CA LEU A 91 -7.99 -5.65 8.36
C LEU A 91 -7.85 -6.19 9.81
N GLN A 92 -8.17 -5.38 10.84
CA GLN A 92 -8.24 -5.85 12.23
C GLN A 92 -9.28 -6.96 12.41
N GLN A 93 -10.45 -6.87 11.75
CA GLN A 93 -11.49 -7.90 11.82
C GLN A 93 -11.02 -9.19 11.10
N VAL A 94 -10.37 -9.05 9.93
CA VAL A 94 -9.75 -10.19 9.23
C VAL A 94 -8.75 -10.91 10.13
N GLU A 95 -7.83 -10.17 10.77
CA GLU A 95 -6.83 -10.74 11.67
C GLU A 95 -7.50 -11.41 12.89
N ALA A 96 -8.55 -10.79 13.47
CA ALA A 96 -9.28 -11.37 14.59
C ALA A 96 -9.90 -12.72 14.22
N ASP A 97 -10.57 -12.83 13.07
CA ASP A 97 -11.17 -14.09 12.59
C ASP A 97 -10.11 -15.17 12.35
N LEU A 98 -8.99 -14.81 11.74
CA LEU A 98 -7.91 -15.75 11.47
C LEU A 98 -7.27 -16.28 12.77
N ARG A 99 -7.14 -15.42 13.78
CA ARG A 99 -6.57 -15.81 15.09
C ARG A 99 -7.37 -16.87 15.82
N THR A 100 -8.70 -16.92 15.64
CA THR A 100 -9.55 -18.00 16.19
C THR A 100 -9.18 -19.38 15.64
N ARG A 101 -8.45 -19.40 14.51
CA ARG A 101 -7.98 -20.61 13.82
C ARG A 101 -6.47 -20.86 14.01
N GLY A 102 -5.79 -20.08 14.87
CA GLY A 102 -4.35 -20.18 15.05
C GLY A 102 -3.54 -19.60 13.88
N LEU A 103 -4.16 -18.76 13.05
CA LEU A 103 -3.56 -18.12 11.88
C LEU A 103 -3.43 -16.61 12.07
N GLY A 104 -2.57 -15.98 11.29
CA GLY A 104 -2.40 -14.53 11.24
C GLY A 104 -2.04 -14.06 9.84
N LEU A 105 -1.93 -12.74 9.68
CA LEU A 105 -1.58 -12.09 8.42
C LEU A 105 -0.09 -11.77 8.33
N LYS A 106 0.43 -11.87 7.12
CA LYS A 106 1.77 -11.41 6.71
C LYS A 106 1.62 -10.42 5.56
N ILE A 107 2.07 -9.18 5.73
CA ILE A 107 1.94 -8.10 4.75
C ILE A 107 3.21 -8.00 3.90
N TYR A 108 3.07 -7.93 2.58
CA TYR A 108 4.14 -7.71 1.62
C TYR A 108 4.20 -6.27 1.12
N ASP A 109 3.03 -5.66 0.83
CA ASP A 109 2.88 -4.26 0.42
C ASP A 109 1.51 -3.71 0.85
N ALA A 110 1.43 -2.38 1.00
CA ALA A 110 0.20 -1.68 1.33
C ALA A 110 0.14 -0.33 0.59
N TYR A 111 0.08 0.82 1.29
CA TYR A 111 0.17 2.10 0.63
C TYR A 111 1.52 2.22 -0.10
N ARG A 112 1.45 2.56 -1.38
CA ARG A 112 2.59 2.81 -2.27
C ARG A 112 2.50 4.23 -2.80
N PRO A 113 3.50 5.10 -2.55
CA PRO A 113 3.54 6.43 -3.18
C PRO A 113 3.42 6.32 -4.70
N TYR A 114 2.70 7.24 -5.33
CA TYR A 114 2.50 7.22 -6.79
C TYR A 114 3.83 7.23 -7.56
N SER A 115 4.81 8.00 -7.09
CA SER A 115 6.16 8.03 -7.69
C SER A 115 6.84 6.66 -7.72
N VAL A 116 6.54 5.77 -6.77
CA VAL A 116 7.06 4.39 -6.79
C VAL A 116 6.36 3.56 -7.86
N THR A 117 5.05 3.72 -8.07
CA THR A 117 4.34 3.07 -9.18
C THR A 117 4.90 3.50 -10.54
N VAL A 118 5.25 4.78 -10.69
CA VAL A 118 5.94 5.27 -11.91
C VAL A 118 7.27 4.55 -12.11
N LYS A 119 8.10 4.44 -11.06
CA LYS A 119 9.37 3.71 -11.12
C LYS A 119 9.18 2.24 -11.49
N PHE A 120 8.19 1.55 -10.94
CA PHE A 120 7.87 0.18 -11.31
C PHE A 120 7.58 0.07 -12.81
N TYR A 121 6.71 0.93 -13.31
CA TYR A 121 6.33 0.93 -14.72
C TYR A 121 7.48 1.24 -15.67
N GLU A 122 8.36 2.18 -15.31
CA GLU A 122 9.50 2.60 -16.14
C GLU A 122 10.65 1.59 -16.13
N MET A 123 10.75 0.76 -15.10
CA MET A 123 11.86 -0.18 -14.92
C MET A 123 11.47 -1.64 -15.16
N ALA A 124 10.18 -1.98 -15.19
CA ALA A 124 9.73 -3.34 -15.43
C ALA A 124 10.05 -3.77 -16.86
N SER A 125 10.56 -4.98 -17.03
CA SER A 125 10.80 -5.60 -18.35
C SER A 125 9.48 -5.90 -19.09
N ASP A 126 8.41 -6.16 -18.34
CA ASP A 126 7.05 -6.36 -18.88
C ASP A 126 6.05 -5.53 -18.07
N THR A 127 5.49 -4.50 -18.71
CA THR A 127 4.54 -3.57 -18.08
C THR A 127 3.14 -4.16 -17.89
N ASN A 128 2.85 -5.36 -18.41
CA ASN A 128 1.56 -6.03 -18.21
C ASN A 128 1.36 -6.49 -16.75
N PHE A 129 2.46 -6.67 -16.00
CA PHE A 129 2.45 -7.11 -14.61
C PHE A 129 2.54 -5.97 -13.59
N VAL A 130 2.55 -4.71 -14.03
CA VAL A 130 2.62 -3.56 -13.16
C VAL A 130 1.50 -2.57 -13.43
N ALA A 131 1.06 -1.86 -12.40
CA ALA A 131 -0.02 -0.89 -12.56
C ALA A 131 0.37 0.21 -13.54
N ASN A 132 -0.53 0.51 -14.49
CA ASN A 132 -0.32 1.61 -15.43
C ASN A 132 -0.45 2.97 -14.72
N PRO A 133 0.62 3.79 -14.68
CA PRO A 133 0.61 5.04 -13.95
C PRO A 133 -0.36 6.09 -14.51
N ARG A 134 -0.82 5.97 -15.76
CA ARG A 134 -1.88 6.82 -16.31
C ARG A 134 -3.22 6.67 -15.58
N LYS A 135 -3.45 5.50 -14.97
CA LYS A 135 -4.64 5.19 -14.16
C LYS A 135 -4.37 5.24 -12.66
N GLY A 136 -3.11 5.12 -12.27
CA GLY A 136 -2.68 4.89 -10.90
C GLY A 136 -3.04 3.48 -10.40
N SER A 137 -2.73 3.23 -9.13
CA SER A 137 -3.00 1.97 -8.43
C SER A 137 -3.87 2.22 -7.20
N LYS A 138 -4.59 1.20 -6.74
CA LYS A 138 -5.31 1.27 -5.45
C LYS A 138 -4.34 1.29 -4.27
N HIS A 139 -3.12 0.75 -4.42
CA HIS A 139 -2.00 0.99 -3.49
C HIS A 139 -1.69 2.49 -3.34
N ASN A 140 -1.74 3.27 -4.43
CA ASN A 140 -1.51 4.73 -4.35
C ASN A 140 -2.62 5.47 -3.60
N ARG A 141 -3.76 4.81 -3.38
CA ARG A 141 -4.88 5.34 -2.60
C ARG A 141 -4.84 4.91 -1.13
N GLY A 142 -3.93 3.98 -0.76
CA GLY A 142 -3.90 3.30 0.53
C GLY A 142 -5.07 2.34 0.73
N CYS A 143 -5.60 1.78 -0.37
CA CYS A 143 -6.80 0.94 -0.41
C CYS A 143 -6.56 -0.44 -1.04
N ALA A 144 -5.31 -0.85 -1.23
CA ALA A 144 -4.93 -2.20 -1.60
C ALA A 144 -3.87 -2.73 -0.64
N ILE A 145 -3.93 -4.03 -0.35
CA ILE A 145 -2.99 -4.74 0.51
C ILE A 145 -2.57 -6.02 -0.19
N ASP A 146 -1.27 -6.26 -0.25
CA ASP A 146 -0.66 -7.53 -0.66
C ASP A 146 -0.29 -8.31 0.59
N LEU A 147 -0.84 -9.52 0.74
CA LEU A 147 -0.70 -10.27 1.99
C LEU A 147 -0.83 -11.79 1.80
N SER A 148 -0.44 -12.52 2.84
CA SER A 148 -0.56 -13.96 2.95
C SER A 148 -0.95 -14.38 4.37
N LEU A 149 -1.13 -15.69 4.57
CA LEU A 149 -1.41 -16.32 5.86
C LEU A 149 -0.13 -16.87 6.49
N ILE A 150 -0.05 -16.75 7.82
CA ILE A 150 0.97 -17.44 8.63
C ILE A 150 0.31 -18.34 9.67
N ASP A 151 0.96 -19.41 10.00
CA ASP A 151 0.67 -20.24 11.17
C ASP A 151 1.30 -19.58 12.41
N LEU A 152 0.48 -19.24 13.41
CA LEU A 152 0.94 -18.51 14.60
C LEU A 152 1.81 -19.37 15.52
N LYS A 153 1.70 -20.70 15.47
CA LYS A 153 2.50 -21.60 16.28
C LYS A 153 3.92 -21.71 15.77
N THR A 154 4.07 -21.73 14.43
CA THR A 154 5.38 -21.95 13.78
C THR A 154 6.00 -20.68 13.24
N GLY A 155 5.21 -19.60 13.07
CA GLY A 155 5.61 -18.34 12.40
C GLY A 155 5.82 -18.49 10.89
N LYS A 156 5.52 -19.67 10.31
CA LYS A 156 5.74 -19.94 8.89
C LYS A 156 4.53 -19.52 8.06
N GLU A 157 4.80 -19.03 6.86
CA GLU A 157 3.78 -18.81 5.85
C GLU A 157 3.14 -20.13 5.42
N LEU A 158 1.82 -20.12 5.20
CA LEU A 158 1.13 -21.28 4.67
C LEU A 158 1.53 -21.53 3.20
N ASP A 159 1.39 -22.78 2.76
CA ASP A 159 1.65 -23.15 1.36
C ASP A 159 0.58 -22.51 0.45
N MET A 160 0.98 -21.47 -0.27
CA MET A 160 0.14 -20.72 -1.20
C MET A 160 0.47 -21.11 -2.65
N PRO A 161 -0.41 -20.79 -3.64
CA PRO A 161 -0.23 -21.22 -5.03
C PRO A 161 1.11 -20.84 -5.67
N THR A 162 1.66 -19.68 -5.29
CA THR A 162 2.97 -19.17 -5.71
C THR A 162 3.57 -18.30 -4.61
N GLY A 163 4.84 -17.95 -4.72
CA GLY A 163 5.39 -16.82 -3.96
C GLY A 163 4.77 -15.49 -4.39
N PHE A 164 4.94 -14.47 -3.55
CA PHE A 164 4.56 -13.08 -3.84
C PHE A 164 5.28 -12.55 -5.09
N ASP A 165 4.62 -11.69 -5.87
CA ASP A 165 5.12 -11.12 -7.14
C ASP A 165 5.46 -12.17 -8.22
N SER A 166 4.90 -13.36 -8.14
CA SER A 166 5.06 -14.36 -9.19
C SER A 166 4.30 -13.96 -10.46
N PHE A 167 5.00 -13.83 -11.57
CA PHE A 167 4.42 -13.56 -12.89
C PHE A 167 3.88 -14.84 -13.59
N SER A 168 3.80 -15.93 -12.85
CA SER A 168 3.23 -17.20 -13.35
C SER A 168 1.69 -17.12 -13.41
N LYS A 169 1.10 -17.80 -14.38
CA LYS A 169 -0.37 -17.98 -14.47
C LYS A 169 -0.97 -18.62 -13.20
N LYS A 170 -0.15 -19.36 -12.42
CA LYS A 170 -0.56 -19.94 -11.13
C LYS A 170 -0.88 -18.88 -10.07
N ALA A 171 -0.40 -17.64 -10.24
CA ALA A 171 -0.72 -16.52 -9.35
C ALA A 171 -2.18 -16.08 -9.41
N ALA A 172 -2.90 -16.41 -10.48
CA ALA A 172 -4.30 -16.02 -10.63
C ALA A 172 -5.16 -16.58 -9.46
N ALA A 173 -6.03 -15.71 -8.92
CA ALA A 173 -6.87 -16.00 -7.77
C ALA A 173 -7.83 -17.18 -7.95
N ASN A 174 -8.05 -17.62 -9.17
CA ASN A 174 -8.91 -18.78 -9.52
C ASN A 174 -8.17 -19.87 -10.27
N TYR A 175 -6.82 -19.87 -10.29
CA TYR A 175 -6.06 -20.91 -11.00
C TYR A 175 -6.38 -22.30 -10.41
N PRO A 176 -6.80 -23.29 -11.26
CA PRO A 176 -7.36 -24.54 -10.75
C PRO A 176 -6.29 -25.62 -10.47
N ALA A 177 -5.17 -25.61 -11.19
CA ALA A 177 -4.18 -26.70 -11.15
C ALA A 177 -3.13 -26.46 -10.04
N ILE A 178 -3.59 -26.46 -8.78
CA ILE A 178 -2.80 -26.36 -7.55
C ILE A 178 -3.13 -27.51 -6.60
N THR A 179 -2.34 -27.71 -5.55
CA THR A 179 -2.61 -28.76 -4.56
C THR A 179 -3.90 -28.47 -3.79
N LYS A 180 -4.51 -29.53 -3.21
CA LYS A 180 -5.69 -29.35 -2.33
C LYS A 180 -5.41 -28.42 -1.16
N LEU A 181 -4.18 -28.49 -0.60
CA LEU A 181 -3.76 -27.61 0.51
C LEU A 181 -3.67 -26.16 0.07
N GLN A 182 -2.99 -25.88 -1.05
CA GLN A 182 -2.90 -24.53 -1.62
C GLN A 182 -4.27 -23.95 -1.95
N LEU A 183 -5.18 -24.77 -2.50
CA LEU A 183 -6.56 -24.35 -2.75
C LEU A 183 -7.27 -23.97 -1.45
N ALA A 184 -7.19 -24.82 -0.42
CA ALA A 184 -7.83 -24.54 0.87
C ALA A 184 -7.30 -23.26 1.51
N ASN A 185 -5.98 -23.05 1.51
CA ASN A 185 -5.33 -21.86 2.07
C ASN A 185 -5.74 -20.59 1.31
N ARG A 186 -5.71 -20.62 -0.03
CA ARG A 186 -6.13 -19.50 -0.87
C ARG A 186 -7.60 -19.13 -0.68
N GLU A 187 -8.49 -20.13 -0.66
CA GLU A 187 -9.92 -19.88 -0.47
C GLU A 187 -10.21 -19.39 0.95
N LEU A 188 -9.51 -19.89 1.97
CA LEU A 188 -9.63 -19.38 3.33
C LEU A 188 -9.27 -17.89 3.38
N LEU A 189 -8.10 -17.51 2.85
CA LEU A 189 -7.68 -16.10 2.80
C LEU A 189 -8.71 -15.25 2.05
N LYS A 190 -9.09 -15.68 0.84
CA LYS A 190 -10.06 -14.97 0.00
C LYS A 190 -11.39 -14.76 0.71
N ASN A 191 -11.95 -15.81 1.28
CA ASN A 191 -13.28 -15.74 1.92
C ASN A 191 -13.25 -14.85 3.17
N THR A 192 -12.19 -14.94 3.99
CA THR A 192 -12.05 -14.09 5.18
C THR A 192 -11.89 -12.62 4.77
N MET A 193 -11.05 -12.31 3.78
CA MET A 193 -10.90 -10.95 3.28
C MET A 193 -12.21 -10.39 2.69
N GLN A 194 -12.94 -11.19 1.91
CA GLN A 194 -14.23 -10.79 1.32
C GLN A 194 -15.31 -10.51 2.37
N ALA A 195 -15.34 -11.26 3.46
CA ALA A 195 -16.28 -11.04 4.57
C ALA A 195 -16.12 -9.66 5.22
N HIS A 196 -14.94 -9.03 5.05
CA HIS A 196 -14.61 -7.72 5.64
C HIS A 196 -14.42 -6.61 4.58
N GLY A 197 -15.06 -6.72 3.41
CA GLY A 197 -15.11 -5.66 2.40
C GLY A 197 -13.86 -5.54 1.52
N PHE A 198 -13.14 -6.63 1.34
CA PHE A 198 -12.03 -6.69 0.39
C PHE A 198 -12.37 -7.59 -0.80
N LYS A 199 -11.78 -7.29 -1.96
CA LYS A 199 -11.95 -8.04 -3.19
C LYS A 199 -10.61 -8.44 -3.77
N VAL A 200 -10.43 -9.74 -3.99
CA VAL A 200 -9.20 -10.26 -4.60
C VAL A 200 -9.05 -9.80 -6.05
N LEU A 201 -7.84 -9.45 -6.45
CA LEU A 201 -7.50 -9.19 -7.86
C LEU A 201 -7.48 -10.52 -8.64
N LYS A 202 -8.11 -10.56 -9.82
CA LYS A 202 -8.24 -11.80 -10.59
C LYS A 202 -6.91 -12.45 -10.95
N THR A 203 -5.87 -11.66 -11.17
CA THR A 203 -4.54 -12.11 -11.61
C THR A 203 -3.59 -12.45 -10.47
N GLU A 204 -3.91 -12.07 -9.22
CA GLU A 204 -3.00 -12.12 -8.08
C GLU A 204 -3.73 -12.58 -6.82
N TRP A 205 -3.40 -13.77 -6.30
CA TRP A 205 -4.06 -14.34 -5.12
C TRP A 205 -3.76 -13.58 -3.82
N TRP A 206 -2.66 -12.83 -3.77
CA TRP A 206 -2.23 -12.04 -2.60
C TRP A 206 -2.79 -10.64 -2.55
N HIS A 207 -3.26 -10.08 -3.69
CA HIS A 207 -3.69 -8.69 -3.81
C HIS A 207 -5.18 -8.51 -3.53
N TYR A 208 -5.48 -7.64 -2.56
CA TYR A 208 -6.85 -7.34 -2.12
C TYR A 208 -7.15 -5.86 -2.16
N ASP A 209 -8.16 -5.49 -2.92
CA ASP A 209 -8.70 -4.13 -2.99
C ASP A 209 -9.80 -3.94 -1.94
N PHE A 210 -9.77 -2.84 -1.18
CA PHE A 210 -10.87 -2.44 -0.31
C PHE A 210 -12.02 -1.85 -1.15
N ASP A 211 -13.26 -2.29 -0.92
CA ASP A 211 -14.43 -1.91 -1.73
C ASP A 211 -14.70 -0.40 -1.75
N GLY A 212 -14.40 0.30 -0.66
CA GLY A 212 -14.51 1.76 -0.57
C GLY A 212 -13.45 2.57 -1.36
N TRP A 213 -12.52 1.95 -2.08
CA TRP A 213 -11.40 2.62 -2.73
C TRP A 213 -11.75 3.80 -3.68
N PRO A 214 -12.91 3.85 -4.37
CA PRO A 214 -13.20 4.96 -5.28
C PRO A 214 -13.31 6.33 -4.59
N GLN A 215 -13.57 6.34 -3.27
CA GLN A 215 -13.70 7.55 -2.46
C GLN A 215 -12.34 8.18 -2.08
N TYR A 216 -11.22 7.52 -2.40
CA TYR A 216 -9.89 7.93 -2.00
C TYR A 216 -9.07 8.38 -3.20
N GLU A 217 -8.39 9.50 -3.03
CA GLU A 217 -7.53 10.11 -4.04
C GLU A 217 -6.20 9.34 -4.17
N LEU A 218 -5.57 9.47 -5.32
CA LEU A 218 -4.17 9.06 -5.50
C LEU A 218 -3.27 9.94 -4.65
N LEU A 219 -2.31 9.34 -3.97
CA LEU A 219 -1.36 10.02 -3.10
C LEU A 219 0.08 9.80 -3.56
N ASP A 220 0.90 10.83 -3.38
CA ASP A 220 2.36 10.74 -3.48
C ASP A 220 2.99 11.31 -2.22
N ILE A 221 2.76 10.63 -1.09
CA ILE A 221 3.23 11.01 0.23
C ILE A 221 4.38 10.08 0.60
N PRO A 222 5.60 10.57 0.80
CA PRO A 222 6.69 9.72 1.25
C PRO A 222 6.45 9.23 2.69
N PHE A 223 6.91 8.04 3.01
CA PHE A 223 6.72 7.44 4.36
C PHE A 223 7.30 8.31 5.48
N SER A 224 8.32 9.11 5.20
CA SER A 224 8.89 10.07 6.15
C SER A 224 7.98 11.24 6.52
N ALA A 225 6.87 11.43 5.80
CA ALA A 225 5.89 12.50 6.03
C ALA A 225 4.55 11.99 6.63
N LEU A 226 4.50 10.67 7.01
CA LEU A 226 3.35 9.98 7.62
C LEU A 226 3.50 9.79 9.15
#